data_5b293f8318cb3ce84a7872329fe64604
#
_entry.id   5b293f8318cb3ce84a7872329fe64604
#
_cell.length_a   1.000
_cell.length_b   1.000
_cell.length_c   1.000
_cell.angle_alpha   90.00
_cell.angle_beta   90.00
_cell.angle_gamma   90.00
#
_symmetry.space_group_name_H-M   'P 1'
#
loop_
_entity.id
_entity.type
_entity.pdbx_description
1 polymer ?
#
loop_
_entity_poly.entity_id
_entity_poly.type
_entity_poly.pdbx_seq_one_letter_code
_entity_poly.pdbx_strand_id
1 'polypeptide(L)'
;MRTTYSIFRIPEHLGAKERRQRKHMLAQLSLAWLAMMQVMMFAFPGYLRSESMSAENLATLDKAIYMMNWAGFALTVPVVFYSALPIWRGAWQSIKAKRVGMDLPVALGILVAFIPSVRATWVGQGEVYFDSVTMFVAFLLTARYLELCARQSVNLGQEHRLVEVFRSQITQNANKLAFWFIVVQIALAVLLGVVWFIYRPEYALAVVVALFVMSCPCALSMSVPTAVAAAHSGLTACPAQHETEVDAVLGNTRRIARQNLHGSIAWHFLMTPLAAIGLVQPWLAAIAMFVSSMVVALNSLRVYRYRLSLQPQATTARTSA
;
A
#
# COMPACT_ATOMS: atom_id res chain seq x y z
N MET A 1 -13.19 -20.99 -23.11
CA MET A 1 -13.14 -21.22 -21.64
C MET A 1 -12.80 -19.91 -20.95
N ARG A 2 -13.73 -19.28 -20.23
CA ARG A 2 -13.45 -18.08 -19.41
C ARG A 2 -12.60 -18.54 -18.21
N THR A 3 -11.31 -18.31 -18.25
CA THR A 3 -10.44 -18.52 -17.08
C THR A 3 -10.76 -17.42 -16.07
N THR A 4 -11.55 -17.76 -15.05
CA THR A 4 -11.80 -16.90 -13.91
C THR A 4 -10.46 -16.74 -13.18
N TYR A 5 -9.82 -15.58 -13.34
CA TYR A 5 -8.59 -15.26 -12.62
C TYR A 5 -8.90 -15.08 -11.13
N SER A 6 -8.72 -16.12 -10.35
CA SER A 6 -8.73 -16.01 -8.88
C SER A 6 -7.42 -15.38 -8.43
N ILE A 7 -7.50 -14.32 -7.61
CA ILE A 7 -6.34 -13.62 -7.02
C ILE A 7 -5.48 -14.59 -6.20
N PHE A 8 -6.08 -15.61 -5.62
CA PHE A 8 -5.41 -16.63 -4.80
C PHE A 8 -4.91 -17.84 -5.61
N ARG A 9 -5.37 -18.03 -6.84
CA ARG A 9 -4.93 -19.15 -7.68
C ARG A 9 -3.68 -18.75 -8.47
N ILE A 10 -2.66 -19.60 -8.39
CA ILE A 10 -1.41 -19.38 -9.12
C ILE A 10 -1.59 -19.94 -10.53
N PRO A 11 -1.48 -19.10 -11.58
CA PRO A 11 -1.62 -19.57 -12.96
C PRO A 11 -0.57 -20.62 -13.33
N GLU A 12 -0.96 -21.62 -14.12
CA GLU A 12 -0.09 -22.73 -14.50
C GLU A 12 0.99 -22.34 -15.53
N HIS A 13 0.73 -21.31 -16.31
CA HIS A 13 1.64 -20.80 -17.34
C HIS A 13 2.86 -20.03 -16.79
N LEU A 14 2.88 -19.71 -15.48
CA LEU A 14 4.00 -19.00 -14.87
C LEU A 14 5.23 -19.90 -14.71
N GLY A 15 6.41 -19.34 -14.98
CA GLY A 15 7.68 -19.99 -14.71
C GLY A 15 7.88 -20.34 -13.23
N ALA A 16 8.75 -21.32 -12.95
CA ALA A 16 8.99 -21.79 -11.58
C ALA A 16 9.44 -20.66 -10.62
N LYS A 17 10.24 -19.70 -11.10
CA LYS A 17 10.70 -18.54 -10.34
C LYS A 17 9.55 -17.61 -9.97
N GLU A 18 8.67 -17.32 -10.91
CA GLU A 18 7.51 -16.42 -10.72
C GLU A 18 6.47 -17.04 -9.79
N ARG A 19 6.22 -18.35 -9.92
CA ARG A 19 5.37 -19.11 -8.99
C ARG A 19 5.91 -19.05 -7.56
N ARG A 20 7.22 -19.22 -7.39
CA ARG A 20 7.88 -19.16 -6.08
C ARG A 20 7.76 -17.75 -5.47
N GLN A 21 7.98 -16.71 -6.28
CA GLN A 21 7.83 -15.33 -5.85
C GLN A 21 6.41 -15.03 -5.37
N ARG A 22 5.39 -15.46 -6.13
CA ARG A 22 3.98 -15.26 -5.79
C ARG A 22 3.60 -16.01 -4.51
N LYS A 23 4.01 -17.30 -4.37
CA LYS A 23 3.79 -18.08 -3.14
C LYS A 23 4.40 -17.41 -1.92
N HIS A 24 5.63 -16.92 -2.04
CA HIS A 24 6.35 -16.29 -0.94
C HIS A 24 5.69 -14.99 -0.50
N MET A 25 5.31 -14.14 -1.45
CA MET A 25 4.60 -12.90 -1.17
C MET A 25 3.21 -13.16 -0.58
N LEU A 26 2.50 -14.20 -1.04
CA LEU A 26 1.21 -14.59 -0.46
C LEU A 26 1.37 -15.07 1.00
N ALA A 27 2.40 -15.86 1.30
CA ALA A 27 2.68 -16.29 2.67
C ALA A 27 2.99 -15.11 3.60
N GLN A 28 3.81 -14.16 3.15
CA GLN A 28 4.12 -12.92 3.88
C GLN A 28 2.86 -12.09 4.12
N LEU A 29 2.02 -11.96 3.11
CA LEU A 29 0.75 -11.25 3.18
C LEU A 29 -0.22 -11.90 4.17
N SER A 30 -0.39 -13.22 4.09
CA SER A 30 -1.29 -13.96 4.99
C SER A 30 -0.86 -13.83 6.44
N LEU A 31 0.44 -13.96 6.72
CA LEU A 31 0.98 -13.77 8.07
C LEU A 31 0.71 -12.34 8.58
N ALA A 32 0.95 -11.33 7.74
CA ALA A 32 0.72 -9.93 8.10
C ALA A 32 -0.76 -9.66 8.44
N TRP A 33 -1.71 -10.19 7.66
CA TRP A 33 -3.14 -10.04 7.91
C TRP A 33 -3.59 -10.75 9.18
N LEU A 34 -3.14 -11.99 9.40
CA LEU A 34 -3.48 -12.75 10.62
C LEU A 34 -2.95 -12.04 11.86
N ALA A 35 -1.69 -11.61 11.84
CA ALA A 35 -1.11 -10.86 12.96
C ALA A 35 -1.82 -9.52 13.18
N MET A 36 -2.11 -8.77 12.11
CA MET A 36 -2.83 -7.50 12.19
C MET A 36 -4.19 -7.66 12.89
N MET A 37 -4.99 -8.64 12.49
CA MET A 37 -6.31 -8.86 13.09
C MET A 37 -6.22 -9.14 14.59
N GLN A 38 -5.23 -9.92 15.02
CA GLN A 38 -5.02 -10.24 16.44
C GLN A 38 -4.48 -9.03 17.21
N VAL A 39 -3.50 -8.32 16.66
CA VAL A 39 -2.90 -7.14 17.31
C VAL A 39 -3.92 -6.02 17.44
N MET A 40 -4.78 -5.79 16.44
CA MET A 40 -5.89 -4.83 16.53
C MET A 40 -6.87 -5.19 17.67
N MET A 41 -7.19 -6.47 17.85
CA MET A 41 -8.02 -6.92 18.96
C MET A 41 -7.34 -6.65 20.32
N PHE A 42 -6.03 -6.86 20.41
CA PHE A 42 -5.27 -6.59 21.65
C PHE A 42 -5.09 -5.10 21.93
N ALA A 43 -5.08 -4.24 20.91
CA ALA A 43 -5.02 -2.79 21.08
C ALA A 43 -6.35 -2.19 21.53
N PHE A 44 -7.49 -2.87 21.27
CA PHE A 44 -8.83 -2.35 21.53
C PHE A 44 -9.07 -1.89 22.97
N PRO A 45 -8.65 -2.62 24.04
CA PRO A 45 -8.81 -2.14 25.41
C PRO A 45 -8.10 -0.82 25.70
N GLY A 46 -6.98 -0.54 25.05
CA GLY A 46 -6.27 0.74 25.15
C GLY A 46 -7.12 1.93 24.67
N TYR A 47 -7.95 1.71 23.64
CA TYR A 47 -8.87 2.75 23.14
C TYR A 47 -10.09 2.99 24.03
N LEU A 48 -10.43 2.02 24.90
CA LEU A 48 -11.53 2.14 25.85
C LEU A 48 -11.11 2.81 27.17
N ARG A 49 -9.82 3.06 27.36
CA ARG A 49 -9.30 3.71 28.57
C ARG A 49 -9.86 5.11 28.71
N SER A 50 -10.64 5.36 29.74
CA SER A 50 -11.22 6.66 30.06
C SER A 50 -10.84 7.08 31.47
N GLU A 51 -10.53 8.35 31.67
CA GLU A 51 -10.24 8.95 32.99
C GLU A 51 -11.44 8.93 33.94
N SER A 52 -12.64 8.65 33.43
CA SER A 52 -13.88 8.55 34.23
C SER A 52 -14.08 7.19 34.92
N MET A 53 -13.18 6.21 34.70
CA MET A 53 -13.26 4.89 35.31
C MET A 53 -12.85 4.89 36.77
N SER A 54 -13.44 3.98 37.59
CA SER A 54 -13.00 3.79 38.99
C SER A 54 -11.57 3.29 39.05
N ALA A 55 -10.83 3.65 40.12
CA ALA A 55 -9.39 3.32 40.26
C ALA A 55 -9.13 1.80 40.21
N GLU A 56 -10.05 0.97 40.71
CA GLU A 56 -9.92 -0.49 40.68
C GLU A 56 -10.07 -1.06 39.28
N ASN A 57 -11.04 -0.54 38.51
CA ASN A 57 -11.26 -0.93 37.10
C ASN A 57 -10.08 -0.47 36.22
N LEU A 58 -9.52 0.71 36.51
CA LEU A 58 -8.37 1.24 35.80
C LEU A 58 -7.12 0.38 36.03
N ALA A 59 -6.85 -0.05 37.27
CA ALA A 59 -5.71 -0.90 37.58
C ALA A 59 -5.83 -2.30 36.90
N THR A 60 -7.03 -2.85 36.87
CA THR A 60 -7.31 -4.13 36.19
C THR A 60 -7.12 -4.00 34.67
N LEU A 61 -7.63 -2.91 34.08
CA LEU A 61 -7.51 -2.62 32.66
C LEU A 61 -6.03 -2.41 32.28
N ASP A 62 -5.28 -1.64 33.06
CA ASP A 62 -3.85 -1.38 32.79
C ASP A 62 -3.02 -2.65 32.84
N LYS A 63 -3.31 -3.59 33.76
CA LYS A 63 -2.68 -4.91 33.80
C LYS A 63 -3.02 -5.75 32.56
N ALA A 64 -4.28 -5.72 32.12
CA ALA A 64 -4.71 -6.40 30.91
C ALA A 64 -4.02 -5.81 29.67
N ILE A 65 -3.97 -4.47 29.53
CA ILE A 65 -3.25 -3.78 28.45
C ILE A 65 -1.77 -4.16 28.43
N TYR A 66 -1.12 -4.21 29.60
CA TYR A 66 0.28 -4.62 29.68
C TYR A 66 0.51 -6.05 29.13
N MET A 67 -0.33 -7.02 29.51
CA MET A 67 -0.24 -8.39 28.99
C MET A 67 -0.52 -8.45 27.49
N MET A 68 -1.51 -7.69 27.01
CA MET A 68 -1.88 -7.62 25.59
C MET A 68 -0.78 -6.95 24.74
N ASN A 69 -0.05 -5.98 25.30
CA ASN A 69 1.10 -5.37 24.64
C ASN A 69 2.23 -6.39 24.39
N TRP A 70 2.49 -7.29 25.34
CA TRP A 70 3.45 -8.38 25.15
C TRP A 70 3.02 -9.39 24.08
N ALA A 71 1.73 -9.75 24.07
CA ALA A 71 1.16 -10.60 23.01
C ALA A 71 1.24 -9.90 21.65
N GLY A 72 0.90 -8.61 21.59
CA GLY A 72 1.02 -7.77 20.41
C GLY A 72 2.47 -7.67 19.91
N PHE A 73 3.43 -7.48 20.81
CA PHE A 73 4.85 -7.52 20.47
C PHE A 73 5.26 -8.85 19.84
N ALA A 74 4.91 -9.98 20.48
CA ALA A 74 5.26 -11.31 19.98
C ALA A 74 4.71 -11.58 18.57
N LEU A 75 3.49 -11.10 18.26
CA LEU A 75 2.88 -11.22 16.93
C LEU A 75 3.47 -10.23 15.92
N THR A 76 3.91 -9.07 16.37
CA THR A 76 4.46 -8.04 15.46
C THR A 76 5.88 -8.38 15.03
N VAL A 77 6.67 -9.07 15.85
CA VAL A 77 8.05 -9.48 15.52
C VAL A 77 8.12 -10.25 14.17
N PRO A 78 7.37 -11.34 13.95
CA PRO A 78 7.41 -12.04 12.66
C PRO A 78 6.91 -11.17 11.50
N VAL A 79 6.00 -10.22 11.72
CA VAL A 79 5.57 -9.29 10.68
C VAL A 79 6.71 -8.35 10.28
N VAL A 80 7.41 -7.76 11.23
CA VAL A 80 8.51 -6.83 10.98
C VAL A 80 9.72 -7.54 10.34
N PHE A 81 10.08 -8.73 10.79
CA PHE A 81 11.28 -9.41 10.30
C PHE A 81 11.05 -10.31 9.08
N TYR A 82 9.87 -10.91 8.92
CA TYR A 82 9.58 -11.78 7.79
C TYR A 82 8.64 -11.14 6.76
N SER A 83 7.48 -10.62 7.17
CA SER A 83 6.54 -10.04 6.23
C SER A 83 7.08 -8.75 5.60
N ALA A 84 7.75 -7.89 6.36
CA ALA A 84 8.35 -6.65 5.87
C ALA A 84 9.70 -6.84 5.15
N LEU A 85 10.19 -8.08 4.97
CA LEU A 85 11.47 -8.36 4.32
C LEU A 85 11.63 -7.73 2.91
N PRO A 86 10.60 -7.70 2.04
CA PRO A 86 10.70 -7.01 0.76
C PRO A 86 10.92 -5.49 0.91
N ILE A 87 10.37 -4.89 1.96
CA ILE A 87 10.52 -3.47 2.28
C ILE A 87 11.95 -3.19 2.71
N TRP A 88 12.49 -3.99 3.63
CA TRP A 88 13.88 -3.86 4.10
C TRP A 88 14.90 -3.99 2.97
N ARG A 89 14.69 -4.97 2.08
CA ARG A 89 15.56 -5.16 0.91
C ARG A 89 15.50 -3.99 -0.05
N GLY A 90 14.30 -3.45 -0.32
CA GLY A 90 14.12 -2.29 -1.18
C GLY A 90 14.73 -1.02 -0.59
N ALA A 91 14.55 -0.78 0.72
CA ALA A 91 15.17 0.34 1.44
C ALA A 91 16.71 0.25 1.40
N TRP A 92 17.26 -0.94 1.67
CA TRP A 92 18.71 -1.17 1.62
C TRP A 92 19.31 -0.95 0.21
N GLN A 93 18.62 -1.44 -0.83
CA GLN A 93 19.02 -1.21 -2.22
C GLN A 93 18.97 0.27 -2.59
N SER A 94 17.97 1.00 -2.10
CA SER A 94 17.84 2.44 -2.31
C SER A 94 19.01 3.20 -1.70
N ILE A 95 19.40 2.86 -0.47
CA ILE A 95 20.56 3.46 0.22
C ILE A 95 21.86 3.17 -0.54
N LYS A 96 22.08 1.91 -0.94
CA LYS A 96 23.27 1.51 -1.71
C LYS A 96 23.38 2.22 -3.06
N ALA A 97 22.25 2.39 -3.73
CA ALA A 97 22.17 3.07 -5.01
C ALA A 97 22.23 4.61 -4.89
N LYS A 98 22.34 5.16 -3.68
CA LYS A 98 22.26 6.61 -3.38
C LYS A 98 21.02 7.26 -4.00
N ARG A 99 19.90 6.52 -4.03
CA ARG A 99 18.61 6.98 -4.55
C ARG A 99 17.58 6.83 -3.44
N VAL A 100 16.70 7.82 -3.28
CA VAL A 100 15.57 7.69 -2.35
C VAL A 100 14.49 6.89 -3.05
N GLY A 101 14.37 5.61 -2.70
CA GLY A 101 13.29 4.73 -3.15
C GLY A 101 12.09 4.80 -2.24
N MET A 102 10.95 4.30 -2.72
CA MET A 102 9.66 4.31 -2.00
C MET A 102 9.69 3.47 -0.71
N ASP A 103 10.62 2.52 -0.61
CA ASP A 103 10.74 1.63 0.56
C ASP A 103 11.43 2.28 1.75
N LEU A 104 12.20 3.34 1.51
CA LEU A 104 12.97 4.00 2.55
C LEU A 104 12.08 4.69 3.60
N PRO A 105 11.12 5.58 3.23
CA PRO A 105 10.23 6.20 4.22
C PRO A 105 9.36 5.18 4.94
N VAL A 106 8.95 4.12 4.25
CA VAL A 106 8.18 3.02 4.85
C VAL A 106 8.99 2.28 5.91
N ALA A 107 10.25 1.94 5.60
CA ALA A 107 11.16 1.30 6.54
C ALA A 107 11.42 2.19 7.77
N LEU A 108 11.61 3.50 7.56
CA LEU A 108 11.74 4.46 8.64
C LEU A 108 10.48 4.55 9.49
N GLY A 109 9.29 4.59 8.88
CA GLY A 109 8.02 4.60 9.59
C GLY A 109 7.83 3.37 10.49
N ILE A 110 8.18 2.18 9.98
CA ILE A 110 8.15 0.94 10.77
C ILE A 110 9.11 1.06 11.97
N LEU A 111 10.35 1.53 11.79
CA LEU A 111 11.32 1.67 12.88
C LEU A 111 10.86 2.69 13.92
N VAL A 112 10.38 3.85 13.48
CA VAL A 112 9.93 4.94 14.36
C VAL A 112 8.69 4.53 15.17
N ALA A 113 7.84 3.67 14.65
CA ALA A 113 6.70 3.13 15.39
C ALA A 113 7.08 1.91 16.26
N PHE A 114 7.89 0.99 15.73
CA PHE A 114 8.21 -0.27 16.40
C PHE A 114 9.16 -0.11 17.59
N ILE A 115 10.26 0.65 17.43
CA ILE A 115 11.29 0.77 18.48
C ILE A 115 10.74 1.42 19.76
N PRO A 116 10.04 2.58 19.72
CA PRO A 116 9.41 3.15 20.90
C PRO A 116 8.34 2.26 21.51
N SER A 117 7.56 1.52 20.69
CA SER A 117 6.55 0.58 21.18
C SER A 117 7.16 -0.58 21.95
N VAL A 118 8.30 -1.11 21.50
CA VAL A 118 9.06 -2.14 22.24
C VAL A 118 9.52 -1.58 23.58
N ARG A 119 10.10 -0.38 23.59
CA ARG A 119 10.53 0.28 24.82
C ARG A 119 9.36 0.51 25.79
N ALA A 120 8.23 1.04 25.27
CA ALA A 120 7.03 1.28 26.07
C ALA A 120 6.49 -0.02 26.71
N THR A 121 6.47 -1.12 25.94
CA THR A 121 6.07 -2.44 26.44
C THR A 121 7.02 -2.95 27.52
N TRP A 122 8.35 -2.75 27.37
CA TRP A 122 9.34 -3.20 28.32
C TRP A 122 9.30 -2.42 29.63
N VAL A 123 9.14 -1.10 29.54
CA VAL A 123 9.06 -0.20 30.70
C VAL A 123 7.69 -0.25 31.36
N GLY A 124 6.67 -0.72 30.65
CA GLY A 124 5.27 -0.73 31.11
C GLY A 124 4.61 0.65 31.12
N GLN A 125 5.19 1.63 30.41
CA GLN A 125 4.72 3.02 30.34
C GLN A 125 4.89 3.57 28.93
N GLY A 126 3.92 4.35 28.47
CA GLY A 126 3.93 4.98 27.15
C GLY A 126 2.98 4.31 26.15
N GLU A 127 2.84 4.94 24.99
CA GLU A 127 1.97 4.46 23.92
C GLU A 127 2.65 3.39 23.06
N VAL A 128 1.85 2.44 22.59
CA VAL A 128 2.27 1.30 21.79
C VAL A 128 1.53 1.33 20.46
N TYR A 129 2.27 1.16 19.34
CA TYR A 129 1.76 1.27 17.97
C TYR A 129 1.95 -0.03 17.16
N PHE A 130 1.88 -1.19 17.80
CA PHE A 130 2.03 -2.48 17.10
C PHE A 130 0.89 -2.74 16.12
N ASP A 131 -0.31 -2.27 16.42
CA ASP A 131 -1.48 -2.27 15.53
C ASP A 131 -1.21 -1.48 14.25
N SER A 132 -0.70 -0.27 14.38
CA SER A 132 -0.36 0.60 13.27
C SER A 132 0.74 0.01 12.39
N VAL A 133 1.78 -0.59 13.00
CA VAL A 133 2.87 -1.27 12.27
C VAL A 133 2.36 -2.46 11.49
N THR A 134 1.60 -3.35 12.12
CA THR A 134 1.07 -4.57 11.47
C THR A 134 0.06 -4.22 10.37
N MET A 135 -0.82 -3.25 10.61
CA MET A 135 -1.79 -2.75 9.64
C MET A 135 -1.08 -2.15 8.42
N PHE A 136 -0.08 -1.31 8.65
CA PHE A 136 0.67 -0.68 7.59
C PHE A 136 1.40 -1.70 6.70
N VAL A 137 2.07 -2.68 7.30
CA VAL A 137 2.74 -3.77 6.55
C VAL A 137 1.73 -4.62 5.79
N ALA A 138 0.60 -5.00 6.39
CA ALA A 138 -0.44 -5.80 5.75
C ALA A 138 -1.06 -5.09 4.54
N PHE A 139 -1.40 -3.81 4.66
CA PHE A 139 -1.98 -3.03 3.57
C PHE A 139 -0.99 -2.78 2.44
N LEU A 140 0.26 -2.47 2.76
CA LEU A 140 1.30 -2.29 1.75
C LEU A 140 1.58 -3.59 0.99
N LEU A 141 1.68 -4.72 1.70
CA LEU A 141 1.86 -6.02 1.04
C LEU A 141 0.65 -6.40 0.18
N THR A 142 -0.57 -6.04 0.59
CA THR A 142 -1.78 -6.23 -0.23
C THR A 142 -1.64 -5.50 -1.57
N ALA A 143 -1.27 -4.22 -1.53
CA ALA A 143 -1.08 -3.41 -2.72
C ALA A 143 0.00 -4.01 -3.64
N ARG A 144 1.15 -4.42 -3.08
CA ARG A 144 2.24 -5.06 -3.83
C ARG A 144 1.88 -6.41 -4.40
N TYR A 145 1.10 -7.21 -3.67
CA TYR A 145 0.62 -8.49 -4.14
C TYR A 145 -0.32 -8.33 -5.33
N LEU A 146 -1.25 -7.37 -5.26
CA LEU A 146 -2.14 -7.04 -6.38
C LEU A 146 -1.35 -6.57 -7.61
N GLU A 147 -0.34 -5.72 -7.42
CA GLU A 147 0.56 -5.28 -8.50
C GLU A 147 1.33 -6.46 -9.11
N LEU A 148 1.87 -7.37 -8.29
CA LEU A 148 2.54 -8.58 -8.76
C LEU A 148 1.60 -9.47 -9.57
N CYS A 149 0.38 -9.69 -9.09
CA CYS A 149 -0.65 -10.44 -9.80
C CYS A 149 -0.97 -9.82 -11.16
N ALA A 150 -1.13 -8.50 -11.20
CA ALA A 150 -1.39 -7.77 -12.42
C ALA A 150 -0.23 -7.89 -13.43
N ARG A 151 1.01 -7.76 -12.97
CA ARG A 151 2.21 -7.93 -13.83
C ARG A 151 2.35 -9.37 -14.37
N GLN A 152 2.02 -10.38 -13.58
CA GLN A 152 2.12 -11.79 -13.96
C GLN A 152 0.95 -12.28 -14.82
N SER A 153 -0.13 -11.53 -14.94
CA SER A 153 -1.27 -11.88 -15.81
C SER A 153 -1.02 -11.58 -17.28
N VAL A 154 0.08 -10.92 -17.62
CA VAL A 154 0.40 -10.46 -18.97
C VAL A 154 1.14 -11.56 -19.75
N ASN A 155 0.52 -12.09 -20.83
CA ASN A 155 1.17 -12.95 -21.79
C ASN A 155 1.94 -12.12 -22.84
N LEU A 156 3.15 -12.59 -23.19
CA LEU A 156 4.12 -11.92 -24.06
C LEU A 156 3.70 -11.98 -25.55
N GLY A 157 2.87 -11.06 -26.03
CA GLY A 157 2.56 -10.85 -27.45
C GLY A 157 3.27 -9.64 -28.06
N GLN A 158 3.18 -9.44 -29.39
CA GLN A 158 3.78 -8.27 -30.08
C GLN A 158 3.23 -6.93 -29.58
N GLU A 159 1.97 -6.88 -29.16
CA GLU A 159 1.33 -5.71 -28.53
C GLU A 159 2.03 -5.29 -27.22
N HIS A 160 2.78 -6.20 -26.62
CA HIS A 160 3.56 -5.98 -25.40
C HIS A 160 4.66 -4.91 -25.57
N ARG A 161 5.29 -4.84 -26.75
CA ARG A 161 6.36 -3.87 -27.02
C ARG A 161 5.87 -2.43 -26.99
N LEU A 162 4.72 -2.15 -27.58
CA LEU A 162 4.14 -0.80 -27.61
C LEU A 162 3.74 -0.34 -26.19
N VAL A 163 3.13 -1.24 -25.42
CA VAL A 163 2.71 -0.95 -24.05
C VAL A 163 3.94 -0.77 -23.12
N GLU A 164 5.03 -1.51 -23.33
CA GLU A 164 6.25 -1.39 -22.52
C GLU A 164 7.02 -0.11 -22.82
N VAL A 165 7.12 0.31 -24.09
CA VAL A 165 7.69 1.63 -24.48
C VAL A 165 6.87 2.76 -23.87
N PHE A 166 5.55 2.68 -23.97
CA PHE A 166 4.63 3.61 -23.35
C PHE A 166 4.79 3.69 -21.83
N ARG A 167 4.90 2.53 -21.16
CA ARG A 167 5.15 2.42 -19.72
C ARG A 167 6.44 3.12 -19.32
N SER A 168 7.54 2.88 -20.04
CA SER A 168 8.85 3.45 -19.71
C SER A 168 8.85 4.99 -19.74
N GLN A 169 8.18 5.59 -20.71
CA GLN A 169 8.07 7.05 -20.84
C GLN A 169 7.28 7.70 -19.70
N ILE A 170 6.14 7.10 -19.31
CA ILE A 170 5.29 7.67 -18.24
C ILE A 170 5.90 7.44 -16.87
N THR A 171 6.56 6.30 -16.65
CA THR A 171 7.16 5.93 -15.37
C THR A 171 8.31 6.85 -14.98
N GLN A 172 9.09 7.34 -15.92
CA GLN A 172 10.22 8.27 -15.61
C GLN A 172 9.74 9.56 -14.94
N ASN A 173 8.67 10.16 -15.43
CA ASN A 173 8.12 11.40 -14.87
C ASN A 173 7.44 11.15 -13.50
N ALA A 174 6.72 10.03 -13.38
CA ALA A 174 6.11 9.63 -12.11
C ALA A 174 7.17 9.37 -11.02
N ASN A 175 8.31 8.76 -11.36
CA ASN A 175 9.40 8.48 -10.43
C ASN A 175 10.09 9.77 -9.93
N LYS A 176 10.29 10.77 -10.80
CA LYS A 176 10.85 12.07 -10.37
C LYS A 176 9.93 12.78 -9.39
N LEU A 177 8.63 12.77 -9.67
CA LEU A 177 7.63 13.38 -8.80
C LEU A 177 7.55 12.66 -7.45
N ALA A 178 7.55 11.32 -7.46
CA ALA A 178 7.56 10.51 -6.24
C ALA A 178 8.82 10.77 -5.39
N PHE A 179 9.98 10.93 -6.02
CA PHE A 179 11.23 11.25 -5.32
C PHE A 179 11.13 12.57 -4.54
N TRP A 180 10.74 13.66 -5.21
CA TRP A 180 10.59 14.96 -4.57
C TRP A 180 9.50 14.95 -3.48
N PHE A 181 8.41 14.25 -3.75
CA PHE A 181 7.35 14.07 -2.76
C PHE A 181 7.89 13.40 -1.48
N ILE A 182 8.66 12.31 -1.60
CA ILE A 182 9.24 11.60 -0.45
C ILE A 182 10.20 12.49 0.34
N VAL A 183 11.08 13.23 -0.36
CA VAL A 183 12.04 14.13 0.29
C VAL A 183 11.32 15.22 1.09
N VAL A 184 10.31 15.85 0.50
CA VAL A 184 9.52 16.88 1.17
C VAL A 184 8.77 16.31 2.37
N GLN A 185 8.19 15.13 2.25
CA GLN A 185 7.45 14.49 3.34
C GLN A 185 8.35 14.08 4.51
N ILE A 186 9.53 13.52 4.23
CA ILE A 186 10.50 13.20 5.30
C ILE A 186 10.95 14.47 6.01
N ALA A 187 11.29 15.52 5.27
CA ALA A 187 11.68 16.80 5.85
C ALA A 187 10.56 17.39 6.71
N LEU A 188 9.32 17.32 6.24
CA LEU A 188 8.14 17.78 6.98
C LEU A 188 7.91 16.95 8.25
N ALA A 189 8.04 15.62 8.19
CA ALA A 189 7.89 14.74 9.35
C ALA A 189 8.94 15.02 10.42
N VAL A 190 10.20 15.26 10.03
CA VAL A 190 11.27 15.63 10.96
C VAL A 190 11.02 17.00 11.57
N LEU A 191 10.70 18.01 10.74
CA LEU A 191 10.43 19.38 11.21
C LEU A 191 9.27 19.40 12.19
N LEU A 192 8.15 18.80 11.83
CA LEU A 192 6.97 18.77 12.70
C LEU A 192 7.19 17.90 13.95
N GLY A 193 7.98 16.83 13.83
CA GLY A 193 8.39 16.03 14.99
C GLY A 193 9.13 16.87 16.02
N VAL A 194 10.07 17.73 15.59
CA VAL A 194 10.78 18.66 16.47
C VAL A 194 9.82 19.68 17.06
N VAL A 195 8.94 20.28 16.25
CA VAL A 195 7.95 21.26 16.72
C VAL A 195 7.05 20.65 17.80
N TRP A 196 6.46 19.49 17.55
CA TRP A 196 5.60 18.79 18.50
C TRP A 196 6.35 18.37 19.76
N PHE A 197 7.61 17.92 19.61
CA PHE A 197 8.45 17.56 20.77
C PHE A 197 8.69 18.74 21.72
N ILE A 198 8.79 19.97 21.18
CA ILE A 198 8.96 21.20 21.99
C ILE A 198 7.65 21.63 22.64
N TYR A 199 6.53 21.61 21.89
CA TYR A 199 5.26 22.16 22.36
C TYR A 199 4.41 21.17 23.16
N ARG A 200 4.33 19.89 22.72
CA ARG A 200 3.55 18.82 23.34
C ARG A 200 4.21 17.46 23.07
N PRO A 201 5.20 17.06 23.88
CA PRO A 201 5.99 15.85 23.63
C PRO A 201 5.14 14.57 23.65
N GLU A 202 4.02 14.56 24.36
CA GLU A 202 3.09 13.42 24.43
C GLU A 202 2.47 13.06 23.06
N TYR A 203 2.26 14.04 22.18
CA TYR A 203 1.70 13.82 20.83
C TYR A 203 2.77 13.66 19.75
N ALA A 204 4.02 14.01 20.05
CA ALA A 204 5.10 14.08 19.06
C ALA A 204 5.27 12.75 18.31
N LEU A 205 5.28 11.63 19.04
CA LEU A 205 5.47 10.31 18.47
C LEU A 205 4.31 9.91 17.55
N ALA A 206 3.06 10.12 17.98
CA ALA A 206 1.87 9.81 17.18
C ALA A 206 1.86 10.60 15.87
N VAL A 207 2.16 11.90 15.91
CA VAL A 207 2.20 12.77 14.73
C VAL A 207 3.33 12.33 13.79
N VAL A 208 4.51 12.05 14.31
CA VAL A 208 5.64 11.60 13.48
C VAL A 208 5.33 10.27 12.81
N VAL A 209 4.78 9.30 13.54
CA VAL A 209 4.38 8.00 12.97
C VAL A 209 3.31 8.19 11.91
N ALA A 210 2.27 8.99 12.17
CA ALA A 210 1.23 9.28 11.20
C ALA A 210 1.79 9.93 9.92
N LEU A 211 2.70 10.89 10.05
CA LEU A 211 3.37 11.54 8.92
C LEU A 211 4.25 10.56 8.13
N PHE A 212 4.99 9.66 8.78
CA PHE A 212 5.77 8.64 8.08
C PHE A 212 4.86 7.65 7.34
N VAL A 213 3.74 7.23 7.92
CA VAL A 213 2.74 6.40 7.24
C VAL A 213 2.17 7.13 6.03
N MET A 214 1.83 8.42 6.17
CA MET A 214 1.37 9.28 5.07
C MET A 214 2.44 9.56 4.02
N SER A 215 3.71 9.43 4.35
CA SER A 215 4.83 9.61 3.40
C SER A 215 4.92 8.47 2.37
N CYS A 216 4.15 7.40 2.52
CA CYS A 216 4.12 6.32 1.54
C CYS A 216 3.47 6.79 0.24
N PRO A 217 4.19 6.90 -0.87
CA PRO A 217 3.62 7.24 -2.17
C PRO A 217 2.95 6.03 -2.84
N CYS A 218 2.31 5.13 -2.05
CA CYS A 218 1.81 3.84 -2.52
C CYS A 218 0.81 3.99 -3.68
N ALA A 219 -0.18 4.86 -3.52
CA ALA A 219 -1.17 5.16 -4.55
C ALA A 219 -0.54 5.85 -5.78
N LEU A 220 0.44 6.75 -5.53
CA LEU A 220 1.19 7.44 -6.58
C LEU A 220 2.00 6.44 -7.42
N SER A 221 2.71 5.53 -6.77
CA SER A 221 3.56 4.53 -7.44
C SER A 221 2.76 3.49 -8.21
N MET A 222 1.55 3.17 -7.75
CA MET A 222 0.65 2.22 -8.41
C MET A 222 -0.11 2.83 -9.58
N SER A 223 -0.21 4.15 -9.69
CA SER A 223 -1.07 4.83 -10.67
C SER A 223 -0.78 4.47 -12.13
N VAL A 224 0.49 4.33 -12.50
CA VAL A 224 0.89 3.90 -13.86
C VAL A 224 0.86 2.38 -14.01
N PRO A 225 1.52 1.58 -13.15
CA PRO A 225 1.57 0.12 -13.31
C PRO A 225 0.20 -0.55 -13.33
N THR A 226 -0.76 -0.10 -12.51
CA THR A 226 -2.10 -0.70 -12.47
C THR A 226 -2.92 -0.37 -13.71
N ALA A 227 -2.82 0.85 -14.24
CA ALA A 227 -3.49 1.23 -15.49
C ALA A 227 -2.92 0.46 -16.68
N VAL A 228 -1.59 0.30 -16.76
CA VAL A 228 -0.90 -0.50 -17.77
C VAL A 228 -1.28 -1.98 -17.67
N ALA A 229 -1.31 -2.53 -16.45
CA ALA A 229 -1.73 -3.92 -16.24
C ALA A 229 -3.20 -4.16 -16.66
N ALA A 230 -4.08 -3.19 -16.41
CA ALA A 230 -5.47 -3.26 -16.86
C ALA A 230 -5.59 -3.19 -18.40
N ALA A 231 -4.75 -2.38 -19.07
CA ALA A 231 -4.67 -2.35 -20.54
C ALA A 231 -4.23 -3.70 -21.12
N HIS A 232 -3.15 -4.28 -20.58
CA HIS A 232 -2.68 -5.60 -20.99
C HIS A 232 -3.73 -6.69 -20.77
N SER A 233 -4.36 -6.70 -19.59
CA SER A 233 -5.43 -7.68 -19.32
C SER A 233 -6.60 -7.52 -20.27
N GLY A 234 -6.94 -6.30 -20.65
CA GLY A 234 -7.99 -6.00 -21.64
C GLY A 234 -7.62 -6.48 -23.04
N LEU A 235 -6.40 -6.20 -23.50
CA LEU A 235 -5.89 -6.64 -24.80
C LEU A 235 -5.72 -8.16 -24.88
N THR A 236 -5.33 -8.81 -23.77
CA THR A 236 -5.25 -10.27 -23.70
C THR A 236 -6.63 -10.94 -23.74
N ALA A 237 -7.62 -10.37 -23.03
CA ALA A 237 -8.98 -10.89 -23.02
C ALA A 237 -9.69 -10.66 -24.35
N CYS A 238 -9.32 -9.61 -25.08
CA CYS A 238 -9.92 -9.13 -26.29
C CYS A 238 -8.81 -8.56 -27.20
N PRO A 239 -8.13 -9.39 -28.03
CA PRO A 239 -7.07 -8.93 -28.92
C PRO A 239 -7.55 -7.84 -29.86
N ALA A 240 -6.72 -6.83 -30.12
CA ALA A 240 -7.01 -5.78 -31.05
C ALA A 240 -6.92 -6.29 -32.50
N GLN A 241 -7.86 -5.89 -33.35
CA GLN A 241 -7.85 -6.24 -34.77
C GLN A 241 -7.10 -5.19 -35.60
N HIS A 242 -7.06 -3.93 -35.11
CA HIS A 242 -6.44 -2.81 -35.78
C HIS A 242 -5.56 -2.01 -34.83
N GLU A 243 -4.49 -1.39 -35.36
CA GLU A 243 -3.59 -0.52 -34.58
C GLU A 243 -4.33 0.67 -33.94
N THR A 244 -5.34 1.18 -34.60
CA THR A 244 -6.20 2.28 -34.09
C THR A 244 -6.91 1.91 -32.77
N GLU A 245 -7.26 0.64 -32.57
CA GLU A 245 -7.83 0.16 -31.30
C GLU A 245 -6.79 0.13 -30.18
N VAL A 246 -5.54 -0.26 -30.49
CA VAL A 246 -4.43 -0.23 -29.54
C VAL A 246 -4.16 1.21 -29.10
N ASP A 247 -4.09 2.15 -30.05
CA ASP A 247 -3.89 3.57 -29.77
C ASP A 247 -5.01 4.15 -28.90
N ALA A 248 -6.27 3.79 -29.16
CA ALA A 248 -7.40 4.20 -28.35
C ALA A 248 -7.29 3.68 -26.90
N VAL A 249 -6.88 2.41 -26.70
CA VAL A 249 -6.64 1.83 -25.39
C VAL A 249 -5.48 2.52 -24.68
N LEU A 250 -4.36 2.79 -25.39
CA LEU A 250 -3.21 3.49 -24.83
C LEU A 250 -3.55 4.93 -24.45
N GLY A 251 -4.32 5.64 -25.28
CA GLY A 251 -4.83 6.99 -24.97
C GLY A 251 -5.68 7.01 -23.70
N ASN A 252 -6.61 6.06 -23.56
CA ASN A 252 -7.41 5.92 -22.34
C ASN A 252 -6.55 5.53 -21.13
N THR A 253 -5.57 4.65 -21.31
CA THR A 253 -4.61 4.26 -20.24
C THR A 253 -3.85 5.47 -19.73
N ARG A 254 -3.35 6.32 -20.65
CA ARG A 254 -2.67 7.57 -20.29
C ARG A 254 -3.57 8.51 -19.47
N ARG A 255 -4.83 8.64 -19.88
CA ARG A 255 -5.82 9.48 -19.17
C ARG A 255 -6.07 8.96 -17.76
N ILE A 256 -6.32 7.66 -17.60
CA ILE A 256 -6.59 7.05 -16.29
C ILE A 256 -5.34 7.09 -15.39
N ALA A 257 -4.15 6.80 -15.93
CA ALA A 257 -2.90 6.91 -15.17
C ALA A 257 -2.66 8.35 -14.65
N ARG A 258 -2.95 9.37 -15.46
CA ARG A 258 -2.89 10.77 -15.05
C ARG A 258 -3.93 11.11 -13.98
N GLN A 259 -5.16 10.64 -14.11
CA GLN A 259 -6.20 10.83 -13.08
C GLN A 259 -5.78 10.21 -11.75
N ASN A 260 -5.24 8.98 -11.77
CA ASN A 260 -4.72 8.31 -10.59
C ASN A 260 -3.58 9.10 -9.93
N LEU A 261 -2.64 9.60 -10.74
CA LEU A 261 -1.50 10.39 -10.29
C LEU A 261 -1.96 11.67 -9.58
N HIS A 262 -2.79 12.48 -10.25
CA HIS A 262 -3.28 13.74 -9.68
C HIS A 262 -4.20 13.51 -8.48
N GLY A 263 -5.06 12.48 -8.54
CA GLY A 263 -5.93 12.11 -7.42
C GLY A 263 -5.13 11.70 -6.18
N SER A 264 -4.05 10.93 -6.37
CA SER A 264 -3.15 10.55 -5.27
C SER A 264 -2.44 11.76 -4.66
N ILE A 265 -1.96 12.70 -5.49
CA ILE A 265 -1.34 13.93 -5.01
C ILE A 265 -2.36 14.76 -4.21
N ALA A 266 -3.55 14.97 -4.76
CA ALA A 266 -4.62 15.72 -4.08
C ALA A 266 -4.99 15.09 -2.73
N TRP A 267 -5.02 13.75 -2.65
CA TRP A 267 -5.24 13.02 -1.41
C TRP A 267 -4.18 13.33 -0.36
N HIS A 268 -2.90 13.32 -0.74
CA HIS A 268 -1.82 13.67 0.16
C HIS A 268 -1.87 15.13 0.61
N PHE A 269 -2.19 16.06 -0.29
CA PHE A 269 -2.38 17.48 0.07
C PHE A 269 -3.51 17.69 1.07
N LEU A 270 -4.54 16.87 1.04
CA LEU A 270 -5.64 16.90 1.99
C LEU A 270 -5.25 16.29 3.34
N MET A 271 -4.64 15.11 3.32
CA MET A 271 -4.43 14.31 4.52
C MET A 271 -3.17 14.69 5.30
N THR A 272 -2.11 15.17 4.62
CA THR A 272 -0.86 15.57 5.30
C THR A 272 -1.05 16.71 6.28
N PRO A 273 -1.77 17.82 5.98
CA PRO A 273 -2.04 18.86 6.96
C PRO A 273 -2.85 18.36 8.16
N LEU A 274 -3.82 17.47 7.95
CA LEU A 274 -4.62 16.88 9.03
C LEU A 274 -3.76 16.02 9.97
N ALA A 275 -2.80 15.26 9.42
CA ALA A 275 -1.82 14.54 10.22
C ALA A 275 -0.85 15.49 10.95
N ALA A 276 -0.43 16.57 10.29
CA ALA A 276 0.49 17.57 10.83
C ALA A 276 -0.04 18.28 12.08
N ILE A 277 -1.34 18.56 12.12
CA ILE A 277 -2.02 19.18 13.28
C ILE A 277 -2.46 18.18 14.34
N GLY A 278 -2.11 16.88 14.17
CA GLY A 278 -2.37 15.84 15.15
C GLY A 278 -3.79 15.25 15.16
N LEU A 279 -4.62 15.58 14.15
CA LEU A 279 -5.99 15.05 14.04
C LEU A 279 -6.04 13.61 13.53
N VAL A 280 -4.96 13.12 12.91
CA VAL A 280 -4.90 11.79 12.31
C VAL A 280 -4.02 10.88 13.16
N GLN A 281 -4.62 9.91 13.81
CA GLN A 281 -3.89 8.87 14.52
C GLN A 281 -3.18 7.92 13.53
N PRO A 282 -2.08 7.24 13.92
CA PRO A 282 -1.30 6.38 13.03
C PRO A 282 -2.11 5.27 12.33
N TRP A 283 -3.03 4.60 13.03
CA TRP A 283 -3.91 3.60 12.45
C TRP A 283 -4.87 4.17 11.40
N LEU A 284 -5.40 5.38 11.65
CA LEU A 284 -6.29 6.07 10.70
C LEU A 284 -5.50 6.50 9.45
N ALA A 285 -4.25 6.94 9.60
CA ALA A 285 -3.35 7.21 8.49
C ALA A 285 -3.14 5.97 7.62
N ALA A 286 -2.95 4.78 8.21
CA ALA A 286 -2.79 3.53 7.49
C ALA A 286 -4.04 3.16 6.69
N ILE A 287 -5.24 3.29 7.27
CA ILE A 287 -6.51 3.08 6.56
C ILE A 287 -6.66 4.07 5.40
N ALA A 288 -6.40 5.36 5.63
CA ALA A 288 -6.51 6.39 4.61
C ALA A 288 -5.60 6.09 3.41
N MET A 289 -4.37 5.63 3.64
CA MET A 289 -3.43 5.23 2.58
C MET A 289 -3.88 3.97 1.85
N PHE A 290 -4.44 2.99 2.56
CA PHE A 290 -5.01 1.81 1.94
C PHE A 290 -6.21 2.15 1.05
N VAL A 291 -7.13 2.98 1.52
CA VAL A 291 -8.30 3.45 0.74
C VAL A 291 -7.84 4.17 -0.52
N SER A 292 -6.87 5.08 -0.43
CA SER A 292 -6.30 5.78 -1.59
C SER A 292 -5.74 4.79 -2.63
N SER A 293 -4.98 3.79 -2.20
CA SER A 293 -4.42 2.75 -3.09
C SER A 293 -5.51 1.90 -3.73
N MET A 294 -6.57 1.57 -2.98
CA MET A 294 -7.71 0.81 -3.49
C MET A 294 -8.48 1.61 -4.56
N VAL A 295 -8.69 2.91 -4.34
CA VAL A 295 -9.34 3.80 -5.32
C VAL A 295 -8.55 3.84 -6.62
N VAL A 296 -7.22 3.93 -6.56
CA VAL A 296 -6.34 3.88 -7.75
C VAL A 296 -6.47 2.55 -8.49
N ALA A 297 -6.46 1.42 -7.77
CA ALA A 297 -6.63 0.10 -8.37
C ALA A 297 -8.00 -0.05 -9.05
N LEU A 298 -9.08 0.36 -8.37
CA LEU A 298 -10.45 0.30 -8.91
C LEU A 298 -10.64 1.24 -10.11
N ASN A 299 -10.09 2.45 -10.07
CA ASN A 299 -10.15 3.37 -11.21
C ASN A 299 -9.40 2.81 -12.43
N SER A 300 -8.30 2.09 -12.21
CA SER A 300 -7.54 1.44 -13.28
C SER A 300 -8.35 0.34 -14.01
N LEU A 301 -9.32 -0.31 -13.35
CA LEU A 301 -10.22 -1.29 -14.00
C LEU A 301 -11.09 -0.66 -15.09
N ARG A 302 -11.24 0.66 -15.12
CA ARG A 302 -11.95 1.36 -16.20
C ARG A 302 -11.26 1.18 -17.55
N VAL A 303 -9.94 1.03 -17.59
CA VAL A 303 -9.19 0.73 -18.80
C VAL A 303 -9.58 -0.64 -19.36
N TYR A 304 -9.65 -1.65 -18.49
CA TYR A 304 -10.10 -2.99 -18.87
C TYR A 304 -11.54 -2.98 -19.42
N ARG A 305 -12.46 -2.32 -18.71
CA ARG A 305 -13.86 -2.20 -19.14
C ARG A 305 -13.99 -1.45 -20.46
N TYR A 306 -13.21 -0.38 -20.67
CA TYR A 306 -13.19 0.37 -21.91
C TYR A 306 -12.78 -0.52 -23.10
N ARG A 307 -11.76 -1.38 -22.94
CA ARG A 307 -11.38 -2.33 -24.00
C ARG A 307 -12.51 -3.29 -24.34
N LEU A 308 -13.23 -3.81 -23.37
CA LEU A 308 -14.38 -4.68 -23.61
C LEU A 308 -15.54 -3.97 -24.32
N SER A 309 -15.73 -2.67 -24.08
CA SER A 309 -16.79 -1.89 -24.75
C SER A 309 -16.49 -1.54 -26.20
N LEU A 310 -15.23 -1.64 -26.63
CA LEU A 310 -14.82 -1.44 -28.03
C LEU A 310 -15.15 -2.64 -28.94
N GLN A 311 -15.57 -3.78 -28.36
CA GLN A 311 -16.07 -4.88 -29.18
C GLN A 311 -17.41 -4.49 -29.81
N PRO A 312 -17.57 -4.59 -31.13
CA PRO A 312 -18.89 -4.50 -31.75
C PRO A 312 -19.79 -5.60 -31.17
N GLN A 313 -21.03 -5.28 -30.84
CA GLN A 313 -22.06 -6.23 -30.40
C GLN A 313 -22.35 -7.25 -31.55
N ALA A 314 -21.45 -8.18 -31.77
CA ALA A 314 -21.59 -9.23 -32.76
C ALA A 314 -22.42 -10.43 -32.27
N THR A 315 -23.36 -10.21 -31.32
CA THR A 315 -24.13 -11.32 -30.74
C THR A 315 -25.66 -11.21 -30.91
N THR A 316 -26.17 -10.24 -31.68
CA THR A 316 -27.63 -10.19 -31.94
C THR A 316 -28.05 -10.67 -33.32
N ALA A 317 -27.13 -11.15 -34.15
CA ALA A 317 -27.45 -11.63 -35.52
C ALA A 317 -27.49 -13.16 -35.68
N ARG A 318 -27.46 -13.94 -34.59
CA ARG A 318 -27.49 -15.43 -34.66
C ARG A 318 -28.73 -16.09 -34.06
N THR A 319 -29.81 -15.33 -33.84
CA THR A 319 -31.10 -15.91 -33.38
C THR A 319 -32.26 -15.58 -34.32
N SER A 320 -31.99 -15.25 -35.59
CA SER A 320 -33.03 -15.12 -36.62
C SER A 320 -32.53 -15.70 -37.95
N ALA A 321 -32.15 -16.99 -37.96
CA ALA A 321 -32.08 -17.81 -39.12
C ALA A 321 -32.44 -19.26 -38.79
#